data_371da9cebcd9e16261f7490d604d2f10
#
_entry.id   371da9cebcd9e16261f7490d604d2f10
#
_cell.length_a   1.000
_cell.length_b   1.000
_cell.length_c   1.000
_cell.angle_alpha   90.00
_cell.angle_beta   90.00
_cell.angle_gamma   90.00
#
_symmetry.space_group_name_H-M   'P 1'
#
loop_
_entity.id
_entity.type
_entity.pdbx_description
1 polymer ?
#
loop_
_entity_poly.entity_id
_entity_poly.type
_entity_poly.pdbx_seq_one_letter_code
_entity_poly.pdbx_strand_id
1 'polypeptide(L)'
;MHLTDEHRYKILKLIESNPSISQRGLAQHLGISLGKVNFCLKALMDIGLLKATNFRNNKNKLAYMYLLTPRGIEEKANITVRFLKYKIAEFEALKLEIESLRKEAGKQ
;
A
#
# COMPACT_ATOMS: atom_id res chain seq x y z
N MET A 1 4.75 3.50 15.50
CA MET A 1 4.71 2.78 14.21
C MET A 1 4.62 3.81 13.09
N HIS A 2 5.49 3.70 12.09
CA HIS A 2 5.56 4.67 11.01
C HIS A 2 4.84 4.16 9.76
N LEU A 3 4.02 5.04 9.15
CA LEU A 3 3.32 4.72 7.92
C LEU A 3 4.09 5.27 6.73
N THR A 4 4.75 4.38 5.97
CA THR A 4 5.56 4.75 4.81
C THR A 4 4.71 5.00 3.57
N ASP A 5 5.28 5.69 2.58
CA ASP A 5 4.63 5.88 1.27
C ASP A 5 4.33 4.53 0.61
N GLU A 6 5.22 3.54 0.76
CA GLU A 6 4.98 2.21 0.19
C GLU A 6 3.74 1.56 0.79
N HIS A 7 3.59 1.59 2.13
CA HIS A 7 2.42 1.05 2.79
C HIS A 7 1.15 1.79 2.40
N ARG A 8 1.20 3.11 2.36
CA ARG A 8 0.06 3.94 1.94
C ARG A 8 -0.37 3.59 0.52
N TYR A 9 0.57 3.53 -0.39
CA TYR A 9 0.31 3.20 -1.79
C TYR A 9 -0.38 1.83 -1.91
N LYS A 10 0.21 0.81 -1.27
CA LYS A 10 -0.29 -0.56 -1.38
C LYS A 10 -1.69 -0.70 -0.78
N ILE A 11 -1.95 -0.08 0.36
CA ILE A 11 -3.26 -0.14 1.01
C ILE A 11 -4.31 0.56 0.16
N LEU A 12 -4.01 1.78 -0.30
CA LEU A 12 -4.96 2.55 -1.12
C LEU A 12 -5.26 1.84 -2.44
N LYS A 13 -4.25 1.24 -3.06
CA LYS A 13 -4.42 0.49 -4.30
C LYS A 13 -5.30 -0.74 -4.10
N LEU A 14 -5.05 -1.51 -3.05
CA LEU A 14 -5.84 -2.72 -2.76
C LEU A 14 -7.30 -2.37 -2.47
N ILE A 15 -7.53 -1.33 -1.69
CA ILE A 15 -8.89 -0.89 -1.36
C ILE A 15 -9.61 -0.37 -2.59
N GLU A 16 -8.93 0.39 -3.44
CA GLU A 16 -9.53 0.91 -4.67
C GLU A 16 -9.98 -0.22 -5.60
N SER A 17 -9.18 -1.28 -5.70
CA SER A 17 -9.51 -2.43 -6.56
C SER A 17 -10.49 -3.40 -5.90
N ASN A 18 -10.54 -3.45 -4.57
CA ASN A 18 -11.43 -4.34 -3.84
C ASN A 18 -11.89 -3.68 -2.53
N PRO A 19 -12.94 -2.83 -2.60
CA PRO A 19 -13.43 -2.12 -1.41
C PRO A 19 -13.92 -3.02 -0.27
N SER A 20 -14.31 -4.25 -0.56
CA SER A 20 -14.80 -5.19 0.43
C SER A 20 -13.70 -6.08 1.01
N ILE A 21 -12.44 -5.81 0.70
CA ILE A 21 -11.32 -6.58 1.25
C ILE A 21 -11.31 -6.49 2.77
N SER A 22 -11.12 -7.64 3.43
CA SER A 22 -11.06 -7.69 4.89
C SER A 22 -9.69 -7.22 5.40
N GLN A 23 -9.62 -6.88 6.68
CA GLN A 23 -8.34 -6.55 7.30
C GLN A 23 -7.37 -7.74 7.22
N ARG A 24 -7.87 -8.97 7.35
CA ARG A 24 -7.06 -10.18 7.16
C ARG A 24 -6.55 -10.30 5.73
N GLY A 25 -7.40 -9.99 4.76
CA GLY A 25 -7.01 -9.98 3.36
C GLY A 25 -5.89 -8.97 3.09
N LEU A 26 -6.02 -7.78 3.65
CA LEU A 26 -4.97 -6.75 3.55
C LEU A 26 -3.67 -7.23 4.19
N ALA A 27 -3.75 -7.82 5.38
CA ALA A 27 -2.58 -8.34 6.08
C ALA A 27 -1.86 -9.41 5.24
N GLN A 28 -2.60 -10.32 4.63
CA GLN A 28 -2.05 -11.37 3.78
C GLN A 28 -1.37 -10.79 2.55
N HIS A 29 -2.02 -9.87 1.85
CA HIS A 29 -1.46 -9.25 0.66
C HIS A 29 -0.21 -8.43 0.95
N LEU A 30 -0.17 -7.77 2.11
CA LEU A 30 0.93 -6.89 2.46
C LEU A 30 2.05 -7.59 3.24
N GLY A 31 1.79 -8.80 3.73
CA GLY A 31 2.76 -9.54 4.53
C GLY A 31 3.04 -8.88 5.88
N ILE A 32 2.04 -8.24 6.47
CA ILE A 32 2.14 -7.56 7.78
C ILE A 32 1.10 -8.09 8.75
N SER A 33 1.24 -7.75 10.02
CA SER A 33 0.31 -8.20 11.04
C SER A 33 -1.05 -7.54 10.92
N LEU A 34 -2.08 -8.19 11.45
CA LEU A 34 -3.43 -7.64 11.51
C LEU A 34 -3.46 -6.34 12.31
N GLY A 35 -2.71 -6.28 13.42
CA GLY A 35 -2.60 -5.07 14.22
C GLY A 35 -2.01 -3.89 13.46
N LYS A 36 -1.00 -4.16 12.63
CA LYS A 36 -0.40 -3.12 11.79
C LYS A 36 -1.38 -2.64 10.72
N VAL A 37 -2.16 -3.54 10.12
CA VAL A 37 -3.23 -3.15 9.18
C VAL A 37 -4.23 -2.24 9.86
N ASN A 38 -4.70 -2.63 11.04
CA ASN A 38 -5.66 -1.83 11.80
C ASN A 38 -5.11 -0.42 12.09
N PHE A 39 -3.86 -0.36 12.53
CA PHE A 39 -3.17 0.92 12.76
C PHE A 39 -3.15 1.77 11.50
N CYS A 40 -2.75 1.19 10.37
CA CYS A 40 -2.65 1.91 9.10
C CYS A 40 -4.01 2.42 8.62
N LEU A 41 -5.05 1.59 8.72
CA LEU A 41 -6.41 2.00 8.31
C LEU A 41 -6.92 3.15 9.15
N LYS A 42 -6.72 3.09 10.47
CA LYS A 42 -7.11 4.18 11.37
C LYS A 42 -6.37 5.47 11.04
N ALA A 43 -5.07 5.37 10.81
CA ALA A 43 -4.26 6.54 10.46
C ALA A 43 -4.75 7.19 9.16
N LEU A 44 -5.05 6.37 8.14
CA LEU A 44 -5.55 6.87 6.85
C LEU A 44 -6.95 7.49 6.97
N MET A 45 -7.80 6.92 7.82
CA MET A 45 -9.11 7.50 8.10
C MET A 45 -8.99 8.82 8.85
N ASP A 46 -8.10 8.90 9.83
CA ASP A 46 -7.90 10.10 10.65
C ASP A 46 -7.45 11.29 9.82
N ILE A 47 -6.63 11.06 8.80
CA ILE A 47 -6.17 12.14 7.92
C ILE A 47 -7.09 12.36 6.72
N GLY A 48 -8.23 11.66 6.66
CA GLY A 48 -9.26 11.89 5.66
C GLY A 48 -9.02 11.29 4.28
N LEU A 49 -8.17 10.27 4.17
CA LEU A 49 -7.91 9.60 2.89
C LEU A 49 -8.82 8.40 2.65
N LEU A 50 -9.30 7.79 3.72
CA LEU A 50 -10.23 6.65 3.66
C LEU A 50 -11.45 6.96 4.52
N LYS A 51 -12.55 6.33 4.16
CA LYS A 51 -13.74 6.26 5.01
C LYS A 51 -14.21 4.81 5.05
N ALA A 52 -14.79 4.43 6.20
CA ALA A 52 -15.40 3.13 6.37
C ALA A 52 -16.91 3.26 6.28
N THR A 53 -17.56 2.30 5.65
CA THR A 53 -19.01 2.21 5.61
C THR A 53 -19.41 0.76 5.83
N ASN A 54 -20.65 0.55 6.25
CA ASN A 54 -21.16 -0.80 6.47
C ASN A 54 -21.95 -1.26 5.24
N PHE A 55 -21.90 -2.56 4.99
CA PHE A 55 -22.71 -3.18 3.96
C PHE A 55 -23.10 -4.60 4.41
N ARG A 56 -24.09 -5.17 3.77
CA ARG A 56 -24.47 -6.56 4.06
C ARG A 56 -23.88 -7.45 2.97
N ASN A 57 -23.20 -8.52 3.41
CA ASN A 57 -22.61 -9.47 2.47
C ASN A 57 -23.66 -10.50 2.02
N ASN A 58 -23.25 -11.48 1.21
CA ASN A 58 -24.14 -12.51 0.66
C ASN A 58 -24.83 -13.37 1.75
N LYS A 59 -24.28 -13.40 2.95
CA LYS A 59 -24.87 -14.12 4.10
C LYS A 59 -25.72 -13.19 4.97
N ASN A 60 -26.01 -12.00 4.48
CA ASN A 60 -26.74 -10.96 5.20
C ASN A 60 -26.10 -10.55 6.53
N LYS A 61 -24.76 -10.63 6.59
CA LYS A 61 -23.97 -10.18 7.74
C LYS A 61 -23.45 -8.79 7.51
N LEU A 62 -23.46 -7.99 8.55
CA LEU A 62 -22.90 -6.65 8.52
C LEU A 62 -21.37 -6.73 8.37
N ALA A 63 -20.82 -6.04 7.41
CA ALA A 63 -19.38 -6.02 7.15
C ALA A 63 -18.94 -4.57 6.86
N TYR A 64 -17.63 -4.33 6.91
CA TYR A 64 -17.06 -3.03 6.58
C TYR A 64 -16.62 -3.01 5.13
N MET A 65 -16.83 -1.87 4.51
CA MET A 65 -16.28 -1.54 3.21
C MET A 65 -15.46 -0.25 3.37
N TYR A 66 -14.25 -0.27 2.83
CA TYR A 66 -13.38 0.91 2.86
C TYR A 66 -13.39 1.56 1.49
N LEU A 67 -13.46 2.89 1.49
CA LEU A 67 -13.49 3.66 0.25
C LEU A 67 -12.49 4.81 0.35
N LEU A 68 -11.85 5.12 -0.77
CA LEU A 68 -11.03 6.31 -0.86
C LEU A 68 -11.95 7.53 -0.92
N THR A 69 -11.61 8.55 -0.13
CA THR A 69 -12.24 9.86 -0.26
C THR A 69 -11.69 10.56 -1.51
N PRO A 70 -12.30 11.65 -1.99
CA PRO A 70 -11.70 12.43 -3.08
C PRO A 70 -10.27 12.85 -2.76
N ARG A 71 -10.00 13.20 -1.51
CA ARG A 71 -8.66 13.52 -1.02
C ARG A 71 -7.73 12.31 -1.07
N GLY A 72 -8.28 11.12 -0.78
CA GLY A 72 -7.54 9.87 -0.89
C GLY A 72 -7.12 9.54 -2.30
N ILE A 73 -7.98 9.80 -3.28
CA ILE A 73 -7.67 9.59 -4.70
C ILE A 73 -6.54 10.52 -5.13
N GLU A 74 -6.63 11.79 -4.76
CA GLU A 74 -5.61 12.78 -5.07
C GLU A 74 -4.27 12.41 -4.42
N GLU A 75 -4.28 12.07 -3.13
CA GLU A 75 -3.08 11.71 -2.40
C GLU A 75 -2.46 10.41 -2.93
N LYS A 76 -3.27 9.45 -3.34
CA LYS A 76 -2.77 8.22 -3.96
C LYS A 76 -1.97 8.56 -5.23
N ALA A 77 -2.45 9.50 -6.04
CA ALA A 77 -1.72 9.93 -7.24
C ALA A 77 -0.37 10.55 -6.88
N ASN A 78 -0.35 11.40 -5.85
CA ASN A 78 0.89 12.04 -5.38
C ASN A 78 1.88 11.01 -4.83
N ILE A 79 1.39 10.07 -4.03
CA ILE A 79 2.22 9.00 -3.46
C ILE A 79 2.78 8.12 -4.57
N THR A 80 1.98 7.83 -5.58
CA THR A 80 2.41 7.01 -6.72
C THR A 80 3.63 7.63 -7.40
N VAL A 81 3.62 8.94 -7.61
CA VAL A 81 4.75 9.65 -8.22
C VAL A 81 6.00 9.54 -7.34
N ARG A 82 5.86 9.77 -6.03
CA ARG A 82 6.99 9.67 -5.10
C ARG A 82 7.55 8.25 -5.05
N PHE A 83 6.66 7.27 -4.99
CA PHE A 83 7.03 5.86 -4.94
C PHE A 83 7.74 5.43 -6.21
N LEU A 84 7.27 5.90 -7.37
CA LEU A 84 7.93 5.62 -8.65
C LEU A 84 9.36 6.18 -8.67
N LYS A 85 9.54 7.41 -8.22
CA LYS A 85 10.88 8.02 -8.14
C LYS A 85 11.81 7.21 -7.24
N TYR A 86 11.29 6.75 -6.11
CA TYR A 86 12.05 5.92 -5.18
C TYR A 86 12.46 4.60 -5.85
N LYS A 87 11.54 3.95 -6.56
CA LYS A 87 11.81 2.67 -7.23
C LYS A 87 12.82 2.84 -8.37
N ILE A 88 12.77 3.93 -9.09
CA ILE A 88 13.75 4.23 -10.14
C ILE A 88 15.14 4.39 -9.52
N ALA A 89 15.24 5.10 -8.40
CA ALA A 89 16.52 5.27 -7.70
C ALA A 89 17.08 3.94 -7.20
N GLU A 90 16.22 3.07 -6.64
CA GLU A 90 16.61 1.71 -6.24
C GLU A 90 17.14 0.92 -7.43
N PHE A 91 16.44 0.98 -8.55
CA PHE A 91 16.82 0.27 -9.78
C PHE A 91 18.19 0.72 -10.25
N GLU A 92 18.44 2.01 -10.30
CA GLU A 92 19.75 2.55 -10.73
C GLU A 92 20.87 2.13 -9.78
N ALA A 93 20.63 2.17 -8.47
CA ALA A 93 21.60 1.73 -7.48
C ALA A 93 21.92 0.23 -7.62
N LEU A 94 20.88 -0.59 -7.82
CA LEU A 94 21.04 -2.02 -8.02
C LEU A 94 21.81 -2.33 -9.29
N LYS A 95 21.55 -1.59 -10.35
CA LYS A 95 22.26 -1.74 -11.62
C LYS A 95 23.76 -1.50 -11.47
N LEU A 96 24.14 -0.46 -10.74
CA LEU A 96 25.54 -0.16 -10.45
C LEU A 96 26.19 -1.24 -9.60
N GLU A 97 25.48 -1.75 -8.60
CA GLU A 97 25.95 -2.84 -7.75
C GLU A 97 26.22 -4.09 -8.56
N ILE A 98 25.30 -4.45 -9.47
CA ILE A 98 25.47 -5.61 -10.33
C ILE A 98 26.69 -5.45 -11.23
N GLU A 99 26.91 -4.28 -11.79
CA GLU A 99 28.10 -4.01 -12.61
C GLU A 99 29.39 -4.21 -11.82
N SER A 100 29.40 -3.71 -10.59
CA SER A 100 30.55 -3.87 -9.70
C SER A 100 30.82 -5.35 -9.39
N LEU A 101 29.75 -6.10 -9.08
CA LEU A 101 29.86 -7.54 -8.79
C LEU A 101 30.33 -8.33 -10.02
N ARG A 102 29.88 -7.96 -11.20
CA ARG A 102 30.34 -8.61 -12.44
C ARG A 102 31.83 -8.43 -12.67
N LYS A 103 32.35 -7.25 -12.38
CA LYS A 103 33.79 -6.98 -12.49
C LYS A 103 34.58 -7.81 -11.50
N GLU A 104 34.12 -7.88 -10.24
CA GLU A 104 34.75 -8.69 -9.20
C GLU A 104 34.73 -10.18 -9.56
N ALA A 105 33.64 -10.65 -10.18
CA ALA A 105 33.51 -12.04 -10.59
C ALA A 105 34.31 -12.37 -11.87
N GLY A 106 34.96 -11.38 -12.51
CA GLY A 106 35.67 -11.56 -13.76
C GLY A 106 34.78 -11.79 -14.97
N LYS A 107 33.53 -11.39 -14.91
CA LYS A 107 32.56 -11.50 -16.01
C LYS A 107 32.14 -10.13 -16.49
N GLN A 108 31.94 -10.01 -17.78
CA GLN A 108 31.51 -8.76 -18.39
C GLN A 108 30.08 -8.84 -18.91
#